data_0318b6144819491ad2834cd5f7f11f8a
#
_entry.id   0318b6144819491ad2834cd5f7f11f8a
#
_cell.length_a   1.000
_cell.length_b   1.000
_cell.length_c   1.000
_cell.angle_alpha   90.00
_cell.angle_beta   90.00
_cell.angle_gamma   90.00
#
_symmetry.space_group_name_H-M   'P 1'
#
loop_
_entity.id
_entity.type
_entity.pdbx_description
1 polymer ?
#
loop_
_entity_poly.entity_id
_entity_poly.type
_entity_poly.pdbx_seq_one_letter_code
_entity_poly.pdbx_strand_id
1 'polypeptide(L)'
;MHTKYTNGEIWKVAYPILISLIMEQLIGMTDTAFMGRVGEVELGASAIAGVYYLAIFMLGFGFSIGSQILIARRNGEGNFRMIGSIFYQGIYFLLGMALVMFTLSRLFSPWILSHVVASPRICEAAVSYINWRVFGFFFSFVAIMFRAFFVGTTQTKTLTLNSIVMVTSNVVFNYILVFGKLGFPALGIAGAAIGSSLAELVSMLFFIIYTTRKVDCAKYGLNQLVSFRWTELKRIMGVSLWTMIQNAISISTWFLFFIFIEHLGERSLAITNIVRNVSSIPFMTITAFASTCSSLVSNLIGSGEARYVMPTIRQHVQLCTCIVWPVILLIACLPTYVLHIYTDMPDLVEAAVPTLWVLCSSYLFQCAGFIFFQSVSGTGDTRSAFLLEIVALTCYLIFIVTVILLLKMDVAVCWFAEHVYAGAIGLLSYLYLKKGSWQRKQI
;
A
#
# COMPACT_ATOMS: atom_id res chain seq x y z
N MET A 1 -8.18 -23.10 21.67
CA MET A 1 -8.66 -23.06 20.29
C MET A 1 -7.62 -23.77 19.42
N HIS A 2 -8.00 -24.80 18.69
CA HIS A 2 -7.09 -25.40 17.71
C HIS A 2 -6.97 -24.47 16.52
N THR A 3 -5.80 -23.86 16.33
CA THR A 3 -5.42 -23.09 15.15
C THR A 3 -4.63 -23.98 14.21
N LYS A 4 -4.76 -23.79 12.90
CA LYS A 4 -3.98 -24.56 11.92
C LYS A 4 -2.54 -24.09 11.84
N TYR A 5 -2.33 -22.77 11.99
CA TYR A 5 -1.01 -22.14 11.91
C TYR A 5 -0.50 -21.80 13.29
N THR A 6 0.80 -21.99 13.51
CA THR A 6 1.50 -21.52 14.69
C THR A 6 1.81 -20.02 14.58
N ASN A 7 2.03 -19.35 15.71
CA ASN A 7 2.45 -17.94 15.70
C ASN A 7 3.75 -17.72 14.92
N GLY A 8 4.68 -18.68 15.00
CA GLY A 8 5.93 -18.64 14.23
C GLY A 8 5.73 -18.74 12.72
N GLU A 9 4.77 -19.54 12.25
CA GLU A 9 4.44 -19.65 10.82
C GLU A 9 3.79 -18.36 10.30
N ILE A 10 2.87 -17.77 11.05
CA ILE A 10 2.28 -16.47 10.72
C ILE A 10 3.38 -15.39 10.63
N TRP A 11 4.26 -15.34 11.62
CA TRP A 11 5.35 -14.38 11.64
C TRP A 11 6.31 -14.55 10.47
N LYS A 12 6.65 -15.79 10.10
CA LYS A 12 7.49 -16.08 8.93
C LYS A 12 6.92 -15.55 7.61
N VAL A 13 5.62 -15.42 7.49
CA VAL A 13 4.96 -14.84 6.32
C VAL A 13 4.85 -13.32 6.44
N ALA A 14 4.54 -12.81 7.63
CA ALA A 14 4.26 -11.40 7.87
C ALA A 14 5.53 -10.52 7.90
N TYR A 15 6.62 -10.97 8.57
CA TYR A 15 7.80 -10.11 8.72
C TYR A 15 8.47 -9.71 7.40
N PRO A 16 8.55 -10.57 6.36
CA PRO A 16 9.13 -10.15 5.09
C PRO A 16 8.29 -9.09 4.37
N ILE A 17 6.97 -9.15 4.53
CA ILE A 17 6.06 -8.13 4.00
C ILE A 17 6.29 -6.82 4.74
N LEU A 18 6.40 -6.85 6.07
CA LEU A 18 6.70 -5.68 6.88
C LEU A 18 8.02 -5.02 6.49
N ILE A 19 9.09 -5.81 6.36
CA ILE A 19 10.40 -5.29 5.94
C ILE A 19 10.31 -4.67 4.54
N SER A 20 9.59 -5.31 3.61
CA SER A 20 9.37 -4.76 2.27
C SER A 20 8.70 -3.39 2.33
N LEU A 21 7.65 -3.22 3.13
CA LEU A 21 6.96 -1.94 3.30
C LEU A 21 7.87 -0.85 3.92
N ILE A 22 8.67 -1.22 4.92
CA ILE A 22 9.64 -0.30 5.53
C ILE A 22 10.71 0.12 4.51
N MET A 23 11.20 -0.80 3.70
CA MET A 23 12.17 -0.49 2.64
C MET A 23 11.59 0.43 1.57
N GLU A 24 10.35 0.22 1.16
CA GLU A 24 9.64 1.12 0.24
C GLU A 24 9.53 2.54 0.81
N GLN A 25 9.28 2.69 2.11
CA GLN A 25 9.28 3.98 2.79
C GLN A 25 10.67 4.65 2.76
N LEU A 26 11.74 3.87 2.93
CA LEU A 26 13.12 4.39 2.84
C LEU A 26 13.45 4.93 1.45
N ILE A 27 12.93 4.33 0.38
CA ILE A 27 13.08 4.85 -0.98
C ILE A 27 12.49 6.27 -1.06
N GLY A 28 11.26 6.46 -0.61
CA GLY A 28 10.62 7.78 -0.61
C GLY A 28 11.38 8.82 0.21
N MET A 29 11.94 8.43 1.36
CA MET A 29 12.76 9.32 2.19
C MET A 29 14.07 9.69 1.50
N THR A 30 14.74 8.74 0.84
CA THR A 30 15.99 8.96 0.10
C THR A 30 15.76 9.86 -1.11
N ASP A 31 14.70 9.62 -1.87
CA ASP A 31 14.34 10.46 -3.02
C ASP A 31 14.09 11.91 -2.59
N THR A 32 13.35 12.10 -1.51
CA THR A 32 13.09 13.43 -0.92
C THR A 32 14.39 14.10 -0.46
N ALA A 33 15.29 13.37 0.19
CA ALA A 33 16.58 13.90 0.64
C ALA A 33 17.47 14.31 -0.52
N PHE A 34 17.48 13.56 -1.63
CA PHE A 34 18.22 13.92 -2.82
C PHE A 34 17.62 15.16 -3.50
N MET A 35 16.31 15.23 -3.63
CA MET A 35 15.65 16.40 -4.25
C MET A 35 15.83 17.66 -3.41
N GLY A 36 15.81 17.58 -2.09
CA GLY A 36 16.10 18.71 -1.20
C GLY A 36 17.51 19.26 -1.36
N ARG A 37 18.46 18.47 -1.83
CA ARG A 37 19.83 18.92 -2.14
C ARG A 37 19.99 19.51 -3.55
N VAL A 38 19.06 19.21 -4.44
CA VAL A 38 19.03 19.81 -5.80
C VAL A 38 18.45 21.21 -5.74
N GLY A 39 17.28 21.39 -5.09
CA GLY A 39 16.64 22.69 -4.95
C GLY A 39 15.20 22.60 -4.43
N GLU A 40 14.67 23.76 -4.03
CA GLU A 40 13.30 23.86 -3.51
C GLU A 40 12.25 23.58 -4.59
N VAL A 41 12.51 24.02 -5.83
CA VAL A 41 11.62 23.79 -6.98
C VAL A 41 11.52 22.30 -7.27
N GLU A 42 12.64 21.60 -7.32
CA GLU A 42 12.74 20.16 -7.59
C GLU A 42 12.10 19.34 -6.47
N LEU A 43 12.29 19.77 -5.22
CA LEU A 43 11.66 19.14 -4.06
C LEU A 43 10.13 19.24 -4.14
N GLY A 44 9.60 20.43 -4.40
CA GLY A 44 8.15 20.64 -4.55
C GLY A 44 7.57 19.88 -5.76
N ALA A 45 8.28 19.92 -6.88
CA ALA A 45 7.87 19.23 -8.11
C ALA A 45 7.84 17.70 -7.94
N SER A 46 8.85 17.12 -7.28
CA SER A 46 8.90 15.67 -7.01
C SER A 46 7.80 15.21 -6.08
N ALA A 47 7.41 16.05 -5.11
CA ALA A 47 6.28 15.74 -4.22
C ALA A 47 4.95 15.65 -4.98
N ILE A 48 4.65 16.64 -5.85
CA ILE A 48 3.43 16.67 -6.66
C ILE A 48 3.43 15.51 -7.66
N ALA A 49 4.52 15.32 -8.37
CA ALA A 49 4.66 14.25 -9.36
C ALA A 49 4.61 12.85 -8.70
N GLY A 50 5.14 12.72 -7.48
CA GLY A 50 5.07 11.50 -6.68
C GLY A 50 3.64 11.12 -6.33
N VAL A 51 2.80 12.08 -5.94
CA VAL A 51 1.37 11.86 -5.68
C VAL A 51 0.64 11.42 -6.96
N TYR A 52 0.94 12.06 -8.08
CA TYR A 52 0.38 11.67 -9.38
C TYR A 52 0.71 10.22 -9.74
N TYR A 53 1.98 9.84 -9.61
CA TYR A 53 2.43 8.47 -9.85
C TYR A 53 1.79 7.47 -8.91
N LEU A 54 1.72 7.80 -7.61
CA LEU A 54 1.12 6.95 -6.58
C LEU A 54 -0.36 6.67 -6.87
N ALA A 55 -1.12 7.68 -7.29
CA ALA A 55 -2.54 7.53 -7.59
C ALA A 55 -2.78 6.48 -8.70
N ILE A 56 -1.96 6.50 -9.74
CA ILE A 56 -2.04 5.52 -10.83
C ILE A 56 -1.53 4.15 -10.38
N PHE A 57 -0.41 4.11 -9.64
CA PHE A 57 0.17 2.87 -9.12
C PHE A 57 -0.83 2.10 -8.24
N MET A 58 -1.61 2.81 -7.43
CA MET A 58 -2.59 2.19 -6.52
C MET A 58 -3.75 1.51 -7.24
N LEU A 59 -4.06 1.89 -8.47
CA LEU A 59 -5.01 1.14 -9.30
C LEU A 59 -4.45 -0.25 -9.65
N GLY A 60 -3.21 -0.31 -10.11
CA GLY A 60 -2.53 -1.58 -10.39
C GLY A 60 -2.33 -2.42 -9.14
N PHE A 61 -1.97 -1.78 -8.03
CA PHE A 61 -1.83 -2.44 -6.74
C PHE A 61 -3.14 -3.06 -6.27
N GLY A 62 -4.27 -2.35 -6.41
CA GLY A 62 -5.61 -2.89 -6.13
C GLY A 62 -5.94 -4.13 -6.97
N PHE A 63 -5.56 -4.14 -8.26
CA PHE A 63 -5.69 -5.32 -9.10
C PHE A 63 -4.84 -6.50 -8.58
N SER A 64 -3.62 -6.22 -8.16
CA SER A 64 -2.72 -7.25 -7.64
C SER A 64 -3.23 -7.90 -6.35
N ILE A 65 -3.93 -7.16 -5.49
CA ILE A 65 -4.58 -7.69 -4.27
C ILE A 65 -5.64 -8.72 -4.65
N GLY A 66 -6.51 -8.42 -5.62
CA GLY A 66 -7.51 -9.37 -6.09
C GLY A 66 -6.88 -10.62 -6.69
N SER A 67 -5.83 -10.46 -7.49
CA SER A 67 -5.05 -11.58 -8.05
C SER A 67 -4.37 -12.41 -6.96
N GLN A 68 -3.83 -11.76 -5.90
CA GLN A 68 -3.23 -12.43 -4.73
C GLN A 68 -4.25 -13.34 -4.03
N ILE A 69 -5.47 -12.88 -3.84
CA ILE A 69 -6.56 -13.65 -3.22
C ILE A 69 -6.87 -14.90 -4.05
N LEU A 70 -6.97 -14.75 -5.38
CA LEU A 70 -7.21 -15.89 -6.29
C LEU A 70 -6.03 -16.88 -6.30
N ILE A 71 -4.80 -16.39 -6.35
CA ILE A 71 -3.59 -17.21 -6.25
C ILE A 71 -3.58 -18.00 -4.94
N ALA A 72 -3.85 -17.32 -3.82
CA ALA A 72 -3.92 -17.94 -2.50
C ALA A 72 -5.02 -19.03 -2.44
N ARG A 73 -6.18 -18.81 -3.06
CA ARG A 73 -7.26 -19.77 -3.16
C ARG A 73 -6.81 -21.02 -3.93
N ARG A 74 -6.22 -20.85 -5.12
CA ARG A 74 -5.72 -21.97 -5.94
C ARG A 74 -4.58 -22.72 -5.27
N ASN A 75 -3.73 -21.99 -4.52
CA ASN A 75 -2.67 -22.62 -3.73
C ASN A 75 -3.25 -23.53 -2.63
N GLY A 76 -4.28 -23.06 -1.92
CA GLY A 76 -4.98 -23.88 -0.91
C GLY A 76 -5.70 -25.09 -1.49
N GLU A 77 -6.29 -24.97 -2.68
CA GLU A 77 -6.94 -26.07 -3.40
C GLU A 77 -5.94 -27.10 -3.94
N GLY A 78 -4.63 -26.82 -3.91
CA GLY A 78 -3.63 -27.64 -4.57
C GLY A 78 -3.64 -27.55 -6.10
N ASN A 79 -4.42 -26.62 -6.65
CA ASN A 79 -4.53 -26.40 -8.10
C ASN A 79 -3.44 -25.41 -8.58
N PHE A 80 -2.20 -25.82 -8.43
CA PHE A 80 -1.04 -24.98 -8.66
C PHE A 80 -0.91 -24.47 -10.11
N ARG A 81 -1.31 -25.26 -11.09
CA ARG A 81 -1.22 -24.88 -12.52
C ARG A 81 -2.10 -23.67 -12.87
N MET A 82 -3.25 -23.52 -12.20
CA MET A 82 -4.11 -22.36 -12.39
C MET A 82 -3.47 -21.06 -11.90
N ILE A 83 -2.51 -21.14 -10.99
CA ILE A 83 -1.76 -19.97 -10.51
C ILE A 83 -1.00 -19.31 -11.65
N GLY A 84 -0.36 -20.11 -12.52
CA GLY A 84 0.32 -19.58 -13.71
C GLY A 84 -0.63 -18.87 -14.67
N SER A 85 -1.83 -19.43 -14.88
CA SER A 85 -2.84 -18.76 -15.71
C SER A 85 -3.25 -17.40 -15.12
N ILE A 86 -3.56 -17.34 -13.82
CA ILE A 86 -3.91 -16.07 -13.14
C ILE A 86 -2.74 -15.09 -13.23
N PHE A 87 -1.52 -15.55 -13.02
CA PHE A 87 -0.32 -14.73 -13.07
C PHE A 87 -0.12 -14.09 -14.45
N TYR A 88 -0.17 -14.88 -15.55
CA TYR A 88 0.04 -14.34 -16.89
C TYR A 88 -1.11 -13.48 -17.37
N GLN A 89 -2.37 -13.84 -17.09
CA GLN A 89 -3.51 -12.95 -17.42
C GLN A 89 -3.41 -11.63 -16.67
N GLY A 90 -2.98 -11.65 -15.40
CA GLY A 90 -2.72 -10.45 -14.60
C GLY A 90 -1.60 -9.58 -15.19
N ILE A 91 -0.49 -10.18 -15.63
CA ILE A 91 0.61 -9.49 -16.33
C ILE A 91 0.10 -8.81 -17.60
N TYR A 92 -0.68 -9.51 -18.43
CA TYR A 92 -1.22 -8.93 -19.67
C TYR A 92 -2.13 -7.74 -19.42
N PHE A 93 -3.02 -7.86 -18.43
CA PHE A 93 -3.90 -6.75 -18.05
C PHE A 93 -3.09 -5.55 -17.52
N LEU A 94 -2.15 -5.79 -16.60
CA LEU A 94 -1.35 -4.72 -16.00
C LEU A 94 -0.42 -4.05 -17.02
N LEU A 95 0.16 -4.79 -17.96
CA LEU A 95 0.94 -4.20 -19.04
C LEU A 95 0.07 -3.38 -20.01
N GLY A 96 -1.14 -3.85 -20.30
CA GLY A 96 -2.12 -3.08 -21.07
C GLY A 96 -2.51 -1.79 -20.35
N MET A 97 -2.76 -1.87 -19.04
CA MET A 97 -3.04 -0.69 -18.21
C MET A 97 -1.82 0.24 -18.13
N ALA A 98 -0.60 -0.30 -18.02
CA ALA A 98 0.63 0.50 -18.05
C ALA A 98 0.75 1.29 -19.36
N LEU A 99 0.48 0.66 -20.51
CA LEU A 99 0.50 1.32 -21.80
C LEU A 99 -0.54 2.45 -21.90
N VAL A 100 -1.77 2.20 -21.44
CA VAL A 100 -2.83 3.21 -21.42
C VAL A 100 -2.44 4.38 -20.50
N MET A 101 -2.00 4.09 -19.27
CA MET A 101 -1.63 5.12 -18.29
C MET A 101 -0.38 5.88 -18.73
N PHE A 102 0.60 5.21 -19.33
CA PHE A 102 1.76 5.85 -19.95
C PHE A 102 1.33 6.86 -21.03
N THR A 103 0.48 6.43 -21.97
CA THR A 103 0.03 7.27 -23.07
C THR A 103 -0.79 8.45 -22.54
N LEU A 104 -1.76 8.21 -21.67
CA LEU A 104 -2.58 9.27 -21.07
C LEU A 104 -1.71 10.26 -20.26
N SER A 105 -0.74 9.77 -19.49
CA SER A 105 0.15 10.64 -18.74
C SER A 105 1.02 11.50 -19.64
N ARG A 106 1.55 10.96 -20.72
CA ARG A 106 2.36 11.73 -21.70
C ARG A 106 1.54 12.80 -22.41
N LEU A 107 0.28 12.54 -22.69
CA LEU A 107 -0.61 13.48 -23.39
C LEU A 107 -1.21 14.52 -22.46
N PHE A 108 -1.67 14.12 -21.28
CA PHE A 108 -2.51 14.96 -20.42
C PHE A 108 -1.81 15.50 -19.17
N SER A 109 -0.67 14.94 -18.72
CA SER A 109 -0.02 15.45 -17.51
C SER A 109 0.40 16.93 -17.61
N PRO A 110 0.90 17.45 -18.76
CA PRO A 110 1.21 18.87 -18.86
C PRO A 110 -0.05 19.74 -18.69
N TRP A 111 -1.17 19.33 -19.27
CA TRP A 111 -2.44 20.05 -19.16
C TRP A 111 -2.98 19.99 -17.72
N ILE A 112 -3.01 18.82 -17.10
CA ILE A 112 -3.47 18.62 -15.72
C ILE A 112 -2.64 19.48 -14.76
N LEU A 113 -1.31 19.39 -14.85
CA LEU A 113 -0.42 20.10 -13.94
C LEU A 113 -0.48 21.61 -14.12
N SER A 114 -0.67 22.10 -15.34
CA SER A 114 -0.81 23.54 -15.60
C SER A 114 -2.06 24.16 -14.94
N HIS A 115 -3.10 23.34 -14.65
CA HIS A 115 -4.31 23.79 -13.97
C HIS A 115 -4.26 23.62 -12.44
N VAL A 116 -3.38 22.73 -11.96
CA VAL A 116 -3.28 22.40 -10.53
C VAL A 116 -2.12 23.13 -9.85
N VAL A 117 -1.03 23.36 -10.58
CA VAL A 117 0.21 23.95 -10.02
C VAL A 117 0.29 25.42 -10.39
N ALA A 118 0.32 26.26 -9.36
CA ALA A 118 0.36 27.72 -9.54
C ALA A 118 1.72 28.23 -10.07
N SER A 119 2.84 27.59 -9.67
CA SER A 119 4.19 27.99 -10.08
C SER A 119 4.59 27.37 -11.42
N PRO A 120 4.90 28.18 -12.47
CA PRO A 120 5.33 27.65 -13.76
C PRO A 120 6.61 26.80 -13.67
N ARG A 121 7.56 27.19 -12.80
CA ARG A 121 8.81 26.45 -12.58
C ARG A 121 8.57 25.08 -12.00
N ILE A 122 7.71 24.99 -10.98
CA ILE A 122 7.35 23.71 -10.34
C ILE A 122 6.58 22.84 -11.33
N CYS A 123 5.67 23.42 -12.13
CA CYS A 123 4.93 22.71 -13.15
C CYS A 123 5.86 22.10 -14.20
N GLU A 124 6.80 22.84 -14.74
CA GLU A 124 7.76 22.38 -15.75
C GLU A 124 8.64 21.24 -15.18
N ALA A 125 9.15 21.40 -13.97
CA ALA A 125 9.94 20.38 -13.30
C ALA A 125 9.13 19.11 -13.01
N ALA A 126 7.87 19.23 -12.60
CA ALA A 126 6.97 18.11 -12.35
C ALA A 126 6.63 17.36 -13.65
N VAL A 127 6.39 18.06 -14.75
CA VAL A 127 6.19 17.46 -16.08
C VAL A 127 7.43 16.70 -16.53
N SER A 128 8.62 17.28 -16.35
CA SER A 128 9.89 16.62 -16.65
C SER A 128 10.04 15.32 -15.85
N TYR A 129 9.73 15.35 -14.56
CA TYR A 129 9.76 14.16 -13.71
C TYR A 129 8.79 13.09 -14.19
N ILE A 130 7.52 13.44 -14.41
CA ILE A 130 6.47 12.50 -14.85
C ILE A 130 6.84 11.88 -16.19
N ASN A 131 7.36 12.64 -17.14
CA ASN A 131 7.75 12.16 -18.46
C ASN A 131 8.71 10.98 -18.43
N TRP A 132 9.60 10.92 -17.45
CA TRP A 132 10.53 9.81 -17.25
C TRP A 132 9.98 8.77 -16.26
N ARG A 133 9.27 9.22 -15.24
CA ARG A 133 8.76 8.32 -14.17
C ARG A 133 7.71 7.33 -14.66
N VAL A 134 6.91 7.73 -15.65
CA VAL A 134 5.84 6.87 -16.20
C VAL A 134 6.35 5.62 -16.91
N PHE A 135 7.61 5.57 -17.34
CA PHE A 135 8.23 4.34 -17.81
C PHE A 135 8.27 3.27 -16.72
N GLY A 136 8.34 3.68 -15.46
CA GLY A 136 8.31 2.80 -14.31
C GLY A 136 7.03 1.96 -14.21
N PHE A 137 5.89 2.39 -14.77
CA PHE A 137 4.66 1.59 -14.74
C PHE A 137 4.83 0.21 -15.38
N PHE A 138 5.58 0.10 -16.47
CA PHE A 138 5.83 -1.18 -17.12
C PHE A 138 6.57 -2.16 -16.22
N PHE A 139 7.46 -1.67 -15.38
CA PHE A 139 8.27 -2.48 -14.49
C PHE A 139 7.58 -2.74 -13.17
N SER A 140 7.03 -1.69 -12.56
CA SER A 140 6.36 -1.80 -11.26
C SER A 140 5.10 -2.67 -11.33
N PHE A 141 4.33 -2.61 -12.41
CA PHE A 141 3.13 -3.42 -12.56
C PHE A 141 3.44 -4.91 -12.75
N VAL A 142 4.54 -5.23 -13.39
CA VAL A 142 5.02 -6.62 -13.42
C VAL A 142 5.50 -7.04 -12.03
N ALA A 143 6.24 -6.19 -11.34
CA ALA A 143 6.76 -6.48 -10.00
C ALA A 143 5.65 -6.73 -8.96
N ILE A 144 4.56 -5.95 -8.98
CA ILE A 144 3.44 -6.17 -8.06
C ILE A 144 2.69 -7.47 -8.36
N MET A 145 2.73 -7.96 -9.59
CA MET A 145 2.14 -9.26 -9.92
C MET A 145 2.99 -10.40 -9.33
N PHE A 146 4.32 -10.29 -9.35
CA PHE A 146 5.20 -11.21 -8.61
C PHE A 146 4.96 -11.14 -7.10
N ARG A 147 4.78 -9.92 -6.56
CA ARG A 147 4.39 -9.75 -5.14
C ARG A 147 3.10 -10.54 -4.83
N ALA A 148 2.07 -10.40 -5.67
CA ALA A 148 0.82 -11.13 -5.52
C ALA A 148 1.04 -12.66 -5.52
N PHE A 149 1.91 -13.16 -6.39
CA PHE A 149 2.29 -14.56 -6.44
C PHE A 149 2.98 -15.01 -5.14
N PHE A 150 4.01 -14.30 -4.68
CA PHE A 150 4.78 -14.70 -3.50
C PHE A 150 3.98 -14.58 -2.20
N VAL A 151 3.12 -13.58 -2.06
CA VAL A 151 2.23 -13.43 -0.89
C VAL A 151 1.11 -14.48 -0.93
N GLY A 152 0.49 -14.70 -2.09
CA GLY A 152 -0.57 -15.70 -2.27
C GLY A 152 -0.10 -17.14 -2.02
N THR A 153 1.12 -17.46 -2.43
CA THR A 153 1.75 -18.78 -2.18
C THR A 153 2.50 -18.86 -0.84
N THR A 154 2.45 -17.81 -0.03
CA THR A 154 3.12 -17.71 1.29
C THR A 154 4.66 -17.79 1.26
N GLN A 155 5.28 -17.53 0.11
CA GLN A 155 6.75 -17.53 -0.08
C GLN A 155 7.33 -16.12 0.03
N THR A 156 7.07 -15.42 1.10
CA THR A 156 7.28 -13.96 1.24
C THR A 156 8.74 -13.52 1.43
N LYS A 157 9.67 -14.41 1.75
CA LYS A 157 11.11 -14.08 1.90
C LYS A 157 11.68 -13.34 0.69
N THR A 158 11.21 -13.68 -0.50
CA THR A 158 11.62 -13.04 -1.75
C THR A 158 11.35 -11.54 -1.75
N LEU A 159 10.28 -11.09 -1.09
CA LEU A 159 9.93 -9.68 -1.00
C LEU A 159 11.00 -8.87 -0.27
N THR A 160 11.53 -9.38 0.85
CA THR A 160 12.63 -8.72 1.57
C THR A 160 13.88 -8.59 0.70
N LEU A 161 14.27 -9.68 0.03
CA LEU A 161 15.45 -9.67 -0.84
C LEU A 161 15.27 -8.68 -2.00
N ASN A 162 14.11 -8.70 -2.64
CA ASN A 162 13.78 -7.77 -3.72
C ASN A 162 13.82 -6.31 -3.24
N SER A 163 13.27 -6.01 -2.07
CA SER A 163 13.23 -4.66 -1.53
C SER A 163 14.64 -4.13 -1.21
N ILE A 164 15.52 -4.97 -0.67
CA ILE A 164 16.94 -4.60 -0.44
C ILE A 164 17.62 -4.27 -1.77
N VAL A 165 17.46 -5.10 -2.78
CA VAL A 165 18.01 -4.88 -4.12
C VAL A 165 17.47 -3.59 -4.73
N MET A 166 16.16 -3.35 -4.62
CA MET A 166 15.50 -2.18 -5.17
C MET A 166 15.98 -0.89 -4.48
N VAL A 167 16.02 -0.85 -3.14
CA VAL A 167 16.51 0.31 -2.36
C VAL A 167 17.94 0.63 -2.73
N THR A 168 18.81 -0.37 -2.73
CA THR A 168 20.23 -0.18 -3.08
C THR A 168 20.39 0.37 -4.50
N SER A 169 19.66 -0.20 -5.46
CA SER A 169 19.67 0.26 -6.86
C SER A 169 19.14 1.69 -6.98
N ASN A 170 18.05 2.03 -6.28
CA ASN A 170 17.50 3.37 -6.28
C ASN A 170 18.50 4.41 -5.77
N VAL A 171 19.15 4.15 -4.63
CA VAL A 171 20.16 5.05 -4.05
C VAL A 171 21.33 5.24 -5.02
N VAL A 172 21.84 4.15 -5.60
CA VAL A 172 22.98 4.20 -6.53
C VAL A 172 22.63 4.96 -7.81
N PHE A 173 21.51 4.63 -8.44
CA PHE A 173 21.08 5.31 -9.67
C PHE A 173 20.77 6.79 -9.44
N ASN A 174 20.09 7.12 -8.34
CA ASN A 174 19.82 8.52 -8.00
C ASN A 174 21.12 9.29 -7.74
N TYR A 175 22.08 8.72 -6.98
CA TYR A 175 23.35 9.38 -6.74
C TYR A 175 24.12 9.66 -8.05
N ILE A 176 24.12 8.72 -8.99
CA ILE A 176 24.81 8.86 -10.27
C ILE A 176 24.09 9.87 -11.18
N LEU A 177 22.78 9.73 -11.35
CA LEU A 177 22.01 10.48 -12.35
C LEU A 177 21.58 11.86 -11.89
N VAL A 178 21.26 12.05 -10.61
CA VAL A 178 20.88 13.35 -10.06
C VAL A 178 22.09 14.29 -10.03
N PHE A 179 23.22 13.81 -9.51
CA PHE A 179 24.41 14.63 -9.27
C PHE A 179 25.48 14.54 -10.38
N GLY A 180 25.28 13.72 -11.40
CA GLY A 180 26.21 13.59 -12.51
C GLY A 180 27.55 12.97 -12.10
N LYS A 181 27.53 11.77 -11.54
CA LYS A 181 28.74 11.04 -11.13
C LYS A 181 29.10 9.96 -12.15
N LEU A 182 30.32 9.44 -12.06
CA LEU A 182 30.86 8.37 -12.92
C LEU A 182 30.78 8.67 -14.44
N GLY A 183 30.94 9.94 -14.84
CA GLY A 183 30.90 10.34 -16.23
C GLY A 183 29.51 10.61 -16.83
N PHE A 184 28.45 10.46 -16.05
CA PHE A 184 27.10 10.84 -16.45
C PHE A 184 26.84 12.33 -16.23
N PRO A 185 26.01 12.99 -17.06
CA PRO A 185 25.59 14.36 -16.81
C PRO A 185 24.67 14.45 -15.59
N ALA A 186 24.70 15.58 -14.89
CA ALA A 186 23.78 15.86 -13.80
C ALA A 186 22.38 16.16 -14.37
N LEU A 187 21.44 15.26 -14.20
CA LEU A 187 20.09 15.35 -14.74
C LEU A 187 19.09 15.94 -13.74
N GLY A 188 19.51 16.20 -12.50
CA GLY A 188 18.63 16.76 -11.47
C GLY A 188 17.37 15.92 -11.25
N ILE A 189 16.21 16.56 -11.32
CA ILE A 189 14.90 15.91 -11.10
C ILE A 189 14.58 14.82 -12.12
N ALA A 190 14.96 14.99 -13.38
CA ALA A 190 14.83 13.95 -14.40
C ALA A 190 15.68 12.73 -14.06
N GLY A 191 16.86 12.95 -13.50
CA GLY A 191 17.74 11.87 -13.01
C GLY A 191 17.12 11.05 -11.90
N ALA A 192 16.39 11.67 -10.97
CA ALA A 192 15.63 10.97 -9.93
C ALA A 192 14.51 10.10 -10.51
N ALA A 193 13.77 10.63 -11.49
CA ALA A 193 12.70 9.88 -12.16
C ALA A 193 13.25 8.66 -12.92
N ILE A 194 14.34 8.83 -13.66
CA ILE A 194 15.02 7.76 -14.39
C ILE A 194 15.59 6.74 -13.39
N GLY A 195 16.24 7.19 -12.32
CA GLY A 195 16.84 6.33 -11.30
C GLY A 195 15.79 5.46 -10.60
N SER A 196 14.64 6.02 -10.25
CA SER A 196 13.54 5.27 -9.66
C SER A 196 12.92 4.28 -10.64
N SER A 197 12.77 4.65 -11.91
CA SER A 197 12.28 3.73 -12.95
C SER A 197 13.25 2.59 -13.22
N LEU A 198 14.57 2.85 -13.22
CA LEU A 198 15.59 1.83 -13.33
C LEU A 198 15.65 0.90 -12.11
N ALA A 199 15.41 1.42 -10.90
CA ALA A 199 15.30 0.59 -9.71
C ALA A 199 14.09 -0.37 -9.79
N GLU A 200 12.99 0.08 -10.33
CA GLU A 200 11.82 -0.79 -10.61
C GLU A 200 12.12 -1.84 -11.68
N LEU A 201 12.89 -1.49 -12.71
CA LEU A 201 13.38 -2.46 -13.70
C LEU A 201 14.25 -3.52 -13.03
N VAL A 202 15.19 -3.12 -12.17
CA VAL A 202 16.05 -4.06 -11.42
C VAL A 202 15.20 -4.95 -10.52
N SER A 203 14.20 -4.41 -9.86
CA SER A 203 13.23 -5.17 -9.06
C SER A 203 12.50 -6.23 -9.90
N MET A 204 11.97 -5.85 -11.06
CA MET A 204 11.32 -6.77 -11.98
C MET A 204 12.26 -7.87 -12.44
N LEU A 205 13.48 -7.53 -12.85
CA LEU A 205 14.50 -8.50 -13.27
C LEU A 205 14.90 -9.45 -12.14
N PHE A 206 15.05 -8.93 -10.92
CA PHE A 206 15.29 -9.75 -9.74
C PHE A 206 14.19 -10.79 -9.54
N PHE A 207 12.93 -10.38 -9.58
CA PHE A 207 11.81 -11.31 -9.46
C PHE A 207 11.80 -12.38 -10.55
N ILE A 208 12.05 -12.00 -11.80
CA ILE A 208 12.13 -12.95 -12.92
C ILE A 208 13.25 -13.95 -12.68
N ILE A 209 14.47 -13.49 -12.38
CA ILE A 209 15.64 -14.35 -12.17
C ILE A 209 15.44 -15.25 -10.95
N TYR A 210 14.95 -14.68 -9.84
CA TYR A 210 14.70 -15.46 -8.63
C TYR A 210 13.63 -16.55 -8.87
N THR A 211 12.54 -16.21 -9.53
CA THR A 211 11.46 -17.15 -9.82
C THR A 211 11.95 -18.29 -10.72
N THR A 212 12.67 -17.96 -11.79
CA THR A 212 13.21 -18.98 -12.71
C THR A 212 14.27 -19.91 -12.08
N ARG A 213 14.99 -19.40 -11.06
CA ARG A 213 16.11 -20.14 -10.43
C ARG A 213 15.72 -20.87 -9.15
N LYS A 214 14.72 -20.39 -8.40
CA LYS A 214 14.42 -20.84 -7.03
C LYS A 214 13.01 -21.37 -6.85
N VAL A 215 12.09 -21.07 -7.77
CA VAL A 215 10.70 -21.55 -7.71
C VAL A 215 10.53 -22.70 -8.68
N ASP A 216 9.78 -23.72 -8.29
CA ASP A 216 9.36 -24.78 -9.20
C ASP A 216 8.32 -24.25 -10.19
N CYS A 217 8.81 -23.67 -11.29
CA CYS A 217 7.98 -23.06 -12.33
C CYS A 217 7.03 -24.07 -12.99
N ALA A 218 7.43 -25.35 -13.07
CA ALA A 218 6.59 -26.38 -13.66
C ALA A 218 5.39 -26.69 -12.76
N LYS A 219 5.58 -26.72 -11.46
CA LYS A 219 4.51 -26.90 -10.47
C LYS A 219 3.44 -25.83 -10.59
N TYR A 220 3.85 -24.57 -10.70
CA TYR A 220 2.93 -23.43 -10.75
C TYR A 220 2.46 -23.04 -12.16
N GLY A 221 2.87 -23.78 -13.19
CA GLY A 221 2.52 -23.46 -14.59
C GLY A 221 3.15 -22.16 -15.09
N LEU A 222 4.30 -21.76 -14.52
CA LEU A 222 5.05 -20.56 -14.91
C LEU A 222 6.11 -20.83 -15.99
N ASN A 223 6.38 -22.08 -16.29
CA ASN A 223 7.40 -22.52 -17.25
C ASN A 223 7.00 -22.32 -18.72
N GLN A 224 5.73 -22.04 -18.99
CA GLN A 224 5.21 -21.79 -20.32
C GLN A 224 4.33 -20.54 -20.31
N LEU A 225 4.52 -19.68 -21.30
CA LEU A 225 3.66 -18.52 -21.50
C LEU A 225 2.24 -18.99 -21.84
N VAL A 226 1.29 -18.63 -21.01
CA VAL A 226 -0.13 -18.91 -21.26
C VAL A 226 -0.66 -17.83 -22.19
N SER A 227 -1.37 -18.25 -23.27
CA SER A 227 -1.99 -17.29 -24.18
C SER A 227 -3.06 -16.44 -23.46
N PHE A 228 -3.27 -15.22 -23.98
CA PHE A 228 -4.32 -14.35 -23.46
C PHE A 228 -5.70 -14.99 -23.66
N ARG A 229 -6.50 -15.04 -22.59
CA ARG A 229 -7.85 -15.60 -22.56
C ARG A 229 -8.79 -14.62 -21.88
N TRP A 230 -9.65 -13.99 -22.65
CA TRP A 230 -10.63 -13.03 -22.13
C TRP A 230 -11.53 -13.60 -21.02
N THR A 231 -11.95 -14.85 -21.17
CA THR A 231 -12.78 -15.55 -20.18
C THR A 231 -12.11 -15.67 -18.81
N GLU A 232 -10.82 -16.00 -18.79
CA GLU A 232 -10.02 -16.08 -17.55
C GLU A 232 -9.81 -14.69 -16.95
N LEU A 233 -9.46 -13.70 -17.78
CA LEU A 233 -9.31 -12.33 -17.32
C LEU A 233 -10.60 -11.78 -16.72
N LYS A 234 -11.75 -12.03 -17.36
CA LYS A 234 -13.07 -11.62 -16.85
C LYS A 234 -13.34 -12.20 -15.47
N ARG A 235 -12.93 -13.45 -15.22
CA ARG A 235 -13.04 -14.10 -13.91
C ARG A 235 -12.16 -13.41 -12.87
N ILE A 236 -10.90 -13.11 -13.21
CA ILE A 236 -9.98 -12.35 -12.34
C ILE A 236 -10.57 -10.97 -12.04
N MET A 237 -11.09 -10.28 -13.05
CA MET A 237 -11.73 -8.97 -12.88
C MET A 237 -12.95 -9.01 -11.96
N GLY A 238 -13.67 -10.12 -11.89
CA GLY A 238 -14.79 -10.30 -10.96
C GLY A 238 -14.40 -10.12 -9.48
N VAL A 239 -13.14 -10.37 -9.15
CA VAL A 239 -12.57 -10.16 -7.82
C VAL A 239 -11.76 -8.86 -7.77
N SER A 240 -10.87 -8.65 -8.74
CA SER A 240 -9.88 -7.55 -8.72
C SER A 240 -10.47 -6.17 -9.00
N LEU A 241 -11.57 -6.06 -9.74
CA LEU A 241 -12.21 -4.77 -10.01
C LEU A 241 -12.65 -4.07 -8.71
N TRP A 242 -13.22 -4.83 -7.79
CA TRP A 242 -13.69 -4.30 -6.52
C TRP A 242 -12.54 -3.80 -5.64
N THR A 243 -11.42 -4.55 -5.60
CA THR A 243 -10.21 -4.12 -4.88
C THR A 243 -9.52 -2.93 -5.54
N MET A 244 -9.57 -2.79 -6.86
CA MET A 244 -9.08 -1.60 -7.57
C MET A 244 -9.86 -0.35 -7.20
N ILE A 245 -11.19 -0.40 -7.31
CA ILE A 245 -12.07 0.73 -7.00
C ILE A 245 -11.96 1.07 -5.51
N GLN A 246 -11.94 0.07 -4.65
CA GLN A 246 -11.75 0.21 -3.22
C GLN A 246 -10.49 1.00 -2.88
N ASN A 247 -9.32 0.60 -3.41
CA ASN A 247 -8.07 1.30 -3.16
C ASN A 247 -8.09 2.76 -3.66
N ALA A 248 -8.69 2.99 -4.84
CA ALA A 248 -8.80 4.34 -5.39
C ALA A 248 -9.65 5.26 -4.50
N ILE A 249 -10.79 4.76 -4.01
CA ILE A 249 -11.71 5.53 -3.14
C ILE A 249 -11.08 5.76 -1.76
N SER A 250 -10.46 4.74 -1.17
CA SER A 250 -9.82 4.84 0.15
C SER A 250 -8.73 5.89 0.17
N ILE A 251 -7.84 5.86 -0.82
CA ILE A 251 -6.77 6.87 -0.93
C ILE A 251 -7.33 8.26 -1.19
N SER A 252 -8.31 8.39 -2.08
CA SER A 252 -8.94 9.68 -2.37
C SER A 252 -9.60 10.27 -1.11
N THR A 253 -10.29 9.46 -0.34
CA THR A 253 -10.93 9.87 0.92
C THR A 253 -9.89 10.30 1.96
N TRP A 254 -8.77 9.57 2.04
CA TRP A 254 -7.69 9.92 2.93
C TRP A 254 -7.03 11.27 2.54
N PHE A 255 -6.84 11.54 1.24
CA PHE A 255 -6.38 12.85 0.78
C PHE A 255 -7.36 13.97 1.12
N LEU A 256 -8.67 13.74 1.07
CA LEU A 256 -9.67 14.73 1.48
C LEU A 256 -9.48 15.16 2.93
N PHE A 257 -9.10 14.26 3.83
CA PHE A 257 -8.81 14.61 5.21
C PHE A 257 -7.71 15.69 5.31
N PHE A 258 -6.61 15.51 4.57
CA PHE A 258 -5.52 16.50 4.55
C PHE A 258 -5.95 17.84 3.96
N ILE A 259 -6.72 17.81 2.88
CA ILE A 259 -7.27 19.03 2.25
C ILE A 259 -8.17 19.76 3.25
N PHE A 260 -9.02 19.06 3.98
CA PHE A 260 -9.90 19.67 4.96
C PHE A 260 -9.12 20.21 6.17
N ILE A 261 -8.09 19.54 6.63
CA ILE A 261 -7.21 20.03 7.70
C ILE A 261 -6.49 21.33 7.29
N GLU A 262 -6.12 21.46 6.02
CA GLU A 262 -5.50 22.69 5.49
C GLU A 262 -6.40 23.92 5.73
N HIS A 263 -7.72 23.77 5.67
CA HIS A 263 -8.67 24.84 5.96
C HIS A 263 -8.66 25.32 7.42
N LEU A 264 -8.08 24.51 8.34
CA LEU A 264 -7.87 24.92 9.74
C LEU A 264 -6.57 25.72 9.95
N GLY A 265 -5.73 25.83 8.91
CA GLY A 265 -4.49 26.60 8.90
C GLY A 265 -3.22 25.76 8.83
N GLU A 266 -2.11 26.43 8.55
CA GLU A 266 -0.79 25.84 8.32
C GLU A 266 -0.27 25.04 9.54
N ARG A 267 -0.51 25.55 10.75
CA ARG A 267 -0.12 24.85 11.99
C ARG A 267 -0.83 23.51 12.14
N SER A 268 -2.12 23.46 11.84
CA SER A 268 -2.93 22.24 11.88
C SER A 268 -2.42 21.19 10.89
N LEU A 269 -2.06 21.64 9.70
CA LEU A 269 -1.49 20.79 8.67
C LEU A 269 -0.10 20.28 9.06
N ALA A 270 0.75 21.11 9.67
CA ALA A 270 2.06 20.72 10.16
C ALA A 270 1.97 19.65 11.25
N ILE A 271 1.08 19.81 12.25
CA ILE A 271 0.80 18.82 13.28
C ILE A 271 0.36 17.50 12.64
N THR A 272 -0.58 17.55 11.71
CA THR A 272 -1.11 16.38 11.00
C THR A 272 0.00 15.64 10.25
N ASN A 273 0.89 16.33 9.57
CA ASN A 273 2.01 15.71 8.86
C ASN A 273 2.99 14.99 9.80
N ILE A 274 3.32 15.61 10.94
CA ILE A 274 4.20 14.99 11.93
C ILE A 274 3.56 13.73 12.51
N VAL A 275 2.30 13.83 12.95
CA VAL A 275 1.55 12.72 13.54
C VAL A 275 1.40 11.57 12.55
N ARG A 276 1.13 11.86 11.27
CA ARG A 276 1.10 10.88 10.18
C ARG A 276 2.43 10.14 10.04
N ASN A 277 3.54 10.86 10.07
CA ASN A 277 4.86 10.23 9.95
C ASN A 277 5.17 9.30 11.13
N VAL A 278 4.80 9.70 12.34
CA VAL A 278 4.92 8.82 13.53
C VAL A 278 4.09 7.56 13.37
N SER A 279 2.90 7.66 12.78
CA SER A 279 2.00 6.51 12.58
C SER A 279 2.45 5.53 11.52
N SER A 280 3.39 5.89 10.65
CA SER A 280 3.73 5.10 9.47
C SER A 280 4.22 3.67 9.81
N ILE A 281 5.14 3.52 10.74
CA ILE A 281 5.70 2.20 11.09
C ILE A 281 4.66 1.28 11.76
N PRO A 282 3.92 1.72 12.80
CA PRO A 282 2.83 0.91 13.36
C PRO A 282 1.78 0.51 12.31
N PHE A 283 1.40 1.44 11.43
CA PHE A 283 0.43 1.17 10.37
C PHE A 283 0.94 0.15 9.33
N MET A 284 2.22 0.22 8.94
CA MET A 284 2.85 -0.79 8.08
C MET A 284 2.83 -2.17 8.71
N THR A 285 3.01 -2.26 10.03
CA THR A 285 2.91 -3.53 10.76
C THR A 285 1.49 -4.11 10.64
N ILE A 286 0.46 -3.29 10.86
CA ILE A 286 -0.93 -3.71 10.69
C ILE A 286 -1.19 -4.18 9.26
N THR A 287 -0.72 -3.43 8.26
CA THR A 287 -0.88 -3.76 6.84
C THR A 287 -0.22 -5.10 6.49
N ALA A 288 0.97 -5.38 7.03
CA ALA A 288 1.65 -6.65 6.82
C ALA A 288 0.86 -7.83 7.38
N PHE A 289 0.35 -7.72 8.61
CA PHE A 289 -0.49 -8.74 9.21
C PHE A 289 -1.84 -8.90 8.50
N ALA A 290 -2.45 -7.81 8.07
CA ALA A 290 -3.71 -7.83 7.33
C ALA A 290 -3.56 -8.53 5.96
N SER A 291 -2.51 -8.23 5.22
CA SER A 291 -2.19 -8.89 3.95
C SER A 291 -1.89 -10.38 4.13
N THR A 292 -1.13 -10.74 5.17
CA THR A 292 -0.85 -12.13 5.54
C THR A 292 -2.13 -12.88 5.86
N CYS A 293 -2.99 -12.28 6.70
CA CYS A 293 -4.26 -12.87 7.10
C CYS A 293 -5.18 -13.12 5.90
N SER A 294 -5.29 -12.14 5.01
CA SER A 294 -6.06 -12.27 3.77
C SER A 294 -5.62 -13.47 2.93
N SER A 295 -4.31 -13.65 2.74
CA SER A 295 -3.76 -14.79 1.99
C SER A 295 -3.97 -16.13 2.69
N LEU A 296 -3.75 -16.20 4.02
CA LEU A 296 -3.96 -17.43 4.77
C LEU A 296 -5.43 -17.83 4.86
N VAL A 297 -6.34 -16.86 4.99
CA VAL A 297 -7.80 -17.09 4.92
C VAL A 297 -8.18 -17.67 3.57
N SER A 298 -7.70 -17.10 2.47
CA SER A 298 -7.99 -17.61 1.13
C SER A 298 -7.43 -19.03 0.91
N ASN A 299 -6.21 -19.31 1.40
CA ASN A 299 -5.62 -20.65 1.39
C ASN A 299 -6.47 -21.67 2.20
N LEU A 300 -6.92 -21.29 3.40
CA LEU A 300 -7.76 -22.18 4.25
C LEU A 300 -9.08 -22.52 3.59
N ILE A 301 -9.72 -21.56 2.94
CA ILE A 301 -10.97 -21.81 2.24
C ILE A 301 -10.71 -22.69 1.01
N GLY A 302 -9.62 -22.45 0.29
CA GLY A 302 -9.21 -23.29 -0.84
C GLY A 302 -8.95 -24.75 -0.45
N SER A 303 -8.32 -24.97 0.70
CA SER A 303 -8.08 -26.32 1.23
C SER A 303 -9.31 -27.02 1.86
N GLY A 304 -10.47 -26.37 1.85
CA GLY A 304 -11.69 -26.90 2.48
C GLY A 304 -11.71 -26.78 4.00
N GLU A 305 -10.78 -26.04 4.59
CA GLU A 305 -10.60 -25.93 6.04
C GLU A 305 -11.22 -24.63 6.61
N ALA A 306 -12.36 -24.24 6.11
CA ALA A 306 -13.08 -23.02 6.48
C ALA A 306 -13.30 -22.84 8.00
N ARG A 307 -13.37 -23.93 8.75
CA ARG A 307 -13.51 -23.94 10.22
C ARG A 307 -12.36 -23.22 10.95
N TYR A 308 -11.18 -23.17 10.35
CA TYR A 308 -10.00 -22.52 10.94
C TYR A 308 -9.89 -21.02 10.58
N VAL A 309 -10.75 -20.49 9.73
CA VAL A 309 -10.70 -19.09 9.30
C VAL A 309 -10.82 -18.13 10.47
N MET A 310 -11.91 -18.22 11.26
CA MET A 310 -12.09 -17.31 12.41
C MET A 310 -11.01 -17.46 13.50
N PRO A 311 -10.58 -18.69 13.87
CA PRO A 311 -9.42 -18.83 14.76
C PRO A 311 -8.15 -18.19 14.23
N THR A 312 -7.85 -18.34 12.94
CA THR A 312 -6.67 -17.74 12.30
C THR A 312 -6.75 -16.21 12.30
N ILE A 313 -7.90 -15.63 11.98
CA ILE A 313 -8.09 -14.16 12.03
C ILE A 313 -7.84 -13.63 13.45
N ARG A 314 -8.43 -14.25 14.47
CA ARG A 314 -8.22 -13.85 15.86
C ARG A 314 -6.75 -13.95 16.29
N GLN A 315 -6.06 -15.00 15.84
CA GLN A 315 -4.64 -15.18 16.10
C GLN A 315 -3.80 -14.06 15.47
N HIS A 316 -4.13 -13.62 14.24
CA HIS A 316 -3.46 -12.48 13.61
C HIS A 316 -3.72 -11.18 14.38
N VAL A 317 -4.96 -10.94 14.81
CA VAL A 317 -5.29 -9.76 15.64
C VAL A 317 -4.48 -9.77 16.93
N GLN A 318 -4.40 -10.91 17.63
CA GLN A 318 -3.64 -11.04 18.88
C GLN A 318 -2.15 -10.77 18.66
N LEU A 319 -1.54 -11.41 17.64
CA LEU A 319 -0.13 -11.21 17.33
C LEU A 319 0.19 -9.77 16.94
N CYS A 320 -0.63 -9.19 16.07
CA CYS A 320 -0.47 -7.79 15.65
C CYS A 320 -0.58 -6.84 16.85
N THR A 321 -1.57 -7.06 17.71
CA THR A 321 -1.77 -6.27 18.92
C THR A 321 -0.58 -6.39 19.87
N CYS A 322 -0.05 -7.60 20.09
CA CYS A 322 1.12 -7.84 20.94
C CYS A 322 2.40 -7.14 20.44
N ILE A 323 2.49 -6.87 19.13
CA ILE A 323 3.65 -6.19 18.54
C ILE A 323 3.42 -4.68 18.49
N VAL A 324 2.25 -4.24 18.06
CA VAL A 324 1.95 -2.81 17.84
C VAL A 324 1.72 -2.06 19.14
N TRP A 325 0.98 -2.62 20.09
CA TRP A 325 0.64 -1.90 21.33
C TRP A 325 1.83 -1.52 22.20
N PRO A 326 2.86 -2.35 22.41
CA PRO A 326 4.06 -1.91 23.14
C PRO A 326 4.73 -0.70 22.49
N VAL A 327 4.80 -0.66 21.16
CA VAL A 327 5.36 0.48 20.42
C VAL A 327 4.48 1.72 20.59
N ILE A 328 3.18 1.58 20.48
CA ILE A 328 2.22 2.68 20.68
C ILE A 328 2.23 3.20 22.10
N LEU A 329 2.31 2.31 23.10
CA LEU A 329 2.44 2.71 24.51
C LEU A 329 3.74 3.47 24.76
N LEU A 330 4.85 3.03 24.16
CA LEU A 330 6.13 3.76 24.27
C LEU A 330 6.01 5.17 23.65
N ILE A 331 5.40 5.29 22.48
CA ILE A 331 5.14 6.59 21.84
C ILE A 331 4.25 7.48 22.71
N ALA A 332 3.19 6.91 23.29
CA ALA A 332 2.25 7.65 24.15
C ALA A 332 2.88 8.09 25.48
N CYS A 333 3.82 7.31 26.04
CA CYS A 333 4.54 7.64 27.28
C CYS A 333 5.66 8.66 27.05
N LEU A 334 6.23 8.72 25.84
CA LEU A 334 7.37 9.58 25.49
C LEU A 334 7.04 10.48 24.30
N PRO A 335 5.89 11.18 24.26
CA PRO A 335 5.42 11.88 23.07
C PRO A 335 6.38 13.00 22.64
N THR A 336 6.91 13.76 23.58
CA THR A 336 7.82 14.88 23.33
C THR A 336 9.10 14.42 22.65
N TYR A 337 9.70 13.32 23.13
CA TYR A 337 10.93 12.78 22.51
C TYR A 337 10.68 12.29 21.09
N VAL A 338 9.56 11.63 20.85
CA VAL A 338 9.20 11.14 19.51
C VAL A 338 8.94 12.31 18.55
N LEU A 339 8.25 13.35 19.00
CA LEU A 339 7.97 14.54 18.19
C LEU A 339 9.23 15.34 17.87
N HIS A 340 10.19 15.42 18.79
CA HIS A 340 11.47 16.08 18.54
C HIS A 340 12.32 15.42 17.43
N ILE A 341 12.05 14.17 17.07
CA ILE A 341 12.67 13.54 15.90
C ILE A 341 12.30 14.27 14.59
N TYR A 342 11.13 14.91 14.58
CA TYR A 342 10.55 15.52 13.36
C TYR A 342 10.61 17.06 13.34
N THR A 343 10.73 17.70 14.50
CA THR A 343 10.79 19.17 14.59
C THR A 343 11.51 19.63 15.84
N ASP A 344 12.29 20.71 15.69
CA ASP A 344 12.99 21.37 16.79
C ASP A 344 12.18 22.52 17.40
N MET A 345 10.95 22.76 16.92
CA MET A 345 10.07 23.86 17.38
C MET A 345 9.29 23.43 18.63
N PRO A 346 9.62 23.93 19.85
CA PRO A 346 8.98 23.49 21.10
C PRO A 346 7.47 23.70 21.10
N ASP A 347 7.02 24.86 20.59
CA ASP A 347 5.59 25.21 20.53
C ASP A 347 4.79 24.24 19.65
N LEU A 348 5.40 23.77 18.56
CA LEU A 348 4.76 22.82 17.66
C LEU A 348 4.73 21.41 18.28
N VAL A 349 5.79 21.04 18.99
CA VAL A 349 5.85 19.77 19.72
C VAL A 349 4.76 19.71 20.79
N GLU A 350 4.63 20.77 21.60
CA GLU A 350 3.61 20.84 22.64
C GLU A 350 2.19 20.77 22.04
N ALA A 351 1.94 21.50 20.95
CA ALA A 351 0.66 21.48 20.26
C ALA A 351 0.30 20.14 19.62
N ALA A 352 1.31 19.34 19.23
CA ALA A 352 1.11 18.04 18.61
C ALA A 352 0.84 16.90 19.59
N VAL A 353 1.20 17.04 20.86
CA VAL A 353 1.04 15.97 21.88
C VAL A 353 -0.40 15.45 22.01
N PRO A 354 -1.44 16.30 22.13
CA PRO A 354 -2.82 15.81 22.22
C PRO A 354 -3.24 15.00 21.00
N THR A 355 -2.87 15.46 19.81
CA THR A 355 -3.17 14.78 18.54
C THR A 355 -2.47 13.42 18.47
N LEU A 356 -1.24 13.34 18.95
CA LEU A 356 -0.48 12.08 19.01
C LEU A 356 -1.14 11.07 19.97
N TRP A 357 -1.65 11.51 21.10
CA TRP A 357 -2.40 10.63 22.02
C TRP A 357 -3.69 10.12 21.42
N VAL A 358 -4.42 10.96 20.69
CA VAL A 358 -5.62 10.51 19.97
C VAL A 358 -5.25 9.48 18.92
N LEU A 359 -4.19 9.71 18.14
CA LEU A 359 -3.69 8.71 17.20
C LEU A 359 -3.34 7.40 17.92
N CYS A 360 -2.56 7.45 19.00
CA CYS A 360 -2.17 6.25 19.75
C CYS A 360 -3.40 5.45 20.21
N SER A 361 -4.44 6.11 20.71
CA SER A 361 -5.67 5.44 21.14
C SER A 361 -6.44 4.79 19.99
N SER A 362 -6.32 5.28 18.75
CA SER A 362 -6.97 4.69 17.58
C SER A 362 -6.45 3.29 17.24
N TYR A 363 -5.21 2.97 17.61
CA TYR A 363 -4.62 1.65 17.38
C TYR A 363 -5.28 0.53 18.18
N LEU A 364 -6.07 0.85 19.22
CA LEU A 364 -6.96 -0.11 19.89
C LEU A 364 -7.95 -0.74 18.92
N PHE A 365 -8.42 0.04 17.94
CA PHE A 365 -9.39 -0.39 16.95
C PHE A 365 -8.74 -0.78 15.61
N GLN A 366 -7.67 -0.12 15.23
CA GLN A 366 -7.03 -0.31 13.93
C GLN A 366 -6.47 -1.72 13.76
N CYS A 367 -5.81 -2.29 14.77
CA CYS A 367 -5.24 -3.65 14.71
C CYS A 367 -6.32 -4.69 14.36
N ALA A 368 -7.46 -4.63 15.03
CA ALA A 368 -8.56 -5.54 14.74
C ALA A 368 -9.32 -5.17 13.46
N GLY A 369 -9.61 -3.87 13.28
CA GLY A 369 -10.41 -3.37 12.17
C GLY A 369 -9.85 -3.72 10.81
N PHE A 370 -8.58 -3.40 10.56
CA PHE A 370 -7.93 -3.68 9.28
C PHE A 370 -7.73 -5.18 9.01
N ILE A 371 -7.42 -5.98 10.04
CA ILE A 371 -7.26 -7.44 9.88
C ILE A 371 -8.62 -8.08 9.56
N PHE A 372 -9.70 -7.74 10.25
CA PHE A 372 -11.03 -8.23 9.92
C PHE A 372 -11.43 -7.84 8.51
N PHE A 373 -11.21 -6.58 8.14
CA PHE A 373 -11.57 -6.07 6.83
C PHE A 373 -10.83 -6.79 5.69
N GLN A 374 -9.52 -6.91 5.78
CA GLN A 374 -8.72 -7.62 4.77
C GLN A 374 -9.05 -9.11 4.74
N SER A 375 -9.51 -9.68 5.86
CA SER A 375 -9.98 -11.06 5.90
C SER A 375 -11.29 -11.25 5.14
N VAL A 376 -12.20 -10.26 5.12
CA VAL A 376 -13.39 -10.30 4.26
C VAL A 376 -12.97 -10.37 2.79
N SER A 377 -12.04 -9.54 2.36
CA SER A 377 -11.47 -9.62 1.00
C SER A 377 -10.84 -10.99 0.74
N GLY A 378 -10.09 -11.53 1.71
CA GLY A 378 -9.47 -12.85 1.66
C GLY A 378 -10.45 -14.02 1.51
N THR A 379 -11.71 -13.87 1.90
CA THR A 379 -12.74 -14.86 1.60
C THR A 379 -13.09 -14.96 0.11
N GLY A 380 -12.61 -14.00 -0.71
CA GLY A 380 -12.96 -13.85 -2.11
C GLY A 380 -14.19 -13.01 -2.36
N ASP A 381 -14.91 -12.59 -1.31
CA ASP A 381 -16.05 -11.68 -1.43
C ASP A 381 -15.62 -10.22 -1.40
N THR A 382 -14.81 -9.85 -2.39
CA THR A 382 -14.28 -8.48 -2.53
C THR A 382 -15.36 -7.44 -2.78
N ARG A 383 -16.50 -7.84 -3.38
CA ARG A 383 -17.66 -6.97 -3.53
C ARG A 383 -18.27 -6.59 -2.19
N SER A 384 -18.47 -7.56 -1.31
CA SER A 384 -18.96 -7.28 0.04
C SER A 384 -17.96 -6.46 0.84
N ALA A 385 -16.66 -6.75 0.75
CA ALA A 385 -15.63 -5.93 1.37
C ALA A 385 -15.72 -4.47 0.91
N PHE A 386 -15.85 -4.24 -0.39
CA PHE A 386 -16.04 -2.90 -0.96
C PHE A 386 -17.29 -2.20 -0.39
N LEU A 387 -18.43 -2.89 -0.32
CA LEU A 387 -19.65 -2.31 0.22
C LEU A 387 -19.54 -1.95 1.71
N LEU A 388 -18.88 -2.82 2.52
CA LEU A 388 -18.60 -2.53 3.93
C LEU A 388 -17.73 -1.28 4.08
N GLU A 389 -16.72 -1.15 3.21
CA GLU A 389 -15.85 0.02 3.21
C GLU A 389 -16.56 1.29 2.80
N ILE A 390 -17.45 1.25 1.79
CA ILE A 390 -18.27 2.42 1.42
C ILE A 390 -19.08 2.92 2.62
N VAL A 391 -19.67 2.03 3.40
CA VAL A 391 -20.40 2.41 4.62
C VAL A 391 -19.46 3.05 5.64
N ALA A 392 -18.30 2.44 5.89
CA ALA A 392 -17.31 2.98 6.84
C ALA A 392 -16.76 4.34 6.40
N LEU A 393 -16.44 4.50 5.11
CA LEU A 393 -15.97 5.75 4.53
C LEU A 393 -17.07 6.83 4.54
N THR A 394 -18.33 6.46 4.39
CA THR A 394 -19.46 7.41 4.53
C THR A 394 -19.53 7.94 5.96
N CYS A 395 -19.43 7.08 6.98
CA CYS A 395 -19.35 7.50 8.37
C CYS A 395 -18.13 8.42 8.62
N TYR A 396 -16.99 8.05 8.07
CA TYR A 396 -15.77 8.85 8.13
C TYR A 396 -15.95 10.23 7.49
N LEU A 397 -16.49 10.31 6.28
CA LEU A 397 -16.76 11.55 5.57
C LEU A 397 -17.73 12.46 6.31
N ILE A 398 -18.83 11.91 6.84
CA ILE A 398 -19.79 12.66 7.66
C ILE A 398 -19.07 13.27 8.86
N PHE A 399 -18.23 12.49 9.54
CA PHE A 399 -17.47 12.96 10.69
C PHE A 399 -16.51 14.09 10.32
N ILE A 400 -15.63 13.91 9.30
CA ILE A 400 -14.63 14.92 8.94
C ILE A 400 -15.27 16.20 8.41
N VAL A 401 -16.35 16.10 7.61
CA VAL A 401 -17.09 17.28 7.15
C VAL A 401 -17.67 18.04 8.34
N THR A 402 -18.32 17.33 9.27
CA THR A 402 -18.93 17.95 10.45
C THR A 402 -17.88 18.60 11.35
N VAL A 403 -16.83 17.87 11.72
CA VAL A 403 -15.86 18.31 12.71
C VAL A 403 -14.90 19.36 12.15
N ILE A 404 -14.43 19.18 10.91
CA ILE A 404 -13.43 20.06 10.31
C ILE A 404 -14.07 21.27 9.65
N LEU A 405 -15.05 21.06 8.76
CA LEU A 405 -15.60 22.15 7.94
C LEU A 405 -16.70 22.92 8.64
N LEU A 406 -17.62 22.24 9.35
CA LEU A 406 -18.76 22.89 9.99
C LEU A 406 -18.42 23.43 11.39
N LEU A 407 -17.83 22.61 12.26
CA LEU A 407 -17.52 22.98 13.64
C LEU A 407 -16.14 23.58 13.82
N LYS A 408 -15.23 23.39 12.86
CA LYS A 408 -13.84 23.90 12.92
C LYS A 408 -13.15 23.58 14.24
N MET A 409 -13.26 22.31 14.66
CA MET A 409 -12.68 21.83 15.91
C MET A 409 -11.16 21.74 15.85
N ASP A 410 -10.53 21.59 17.01
CA ASP A 410 -9.08 21.40 17.12
C ASP A 410 -8.63 20.11 16.40
N VAL A 411 -7.37 20.12 15.92
CA VAL A 411 -6.76 19.01 15.16
C VAL A 411 -6.85 17.68 15.91
N ALA A 412 -6.65 17.70 17.21
CA ALA A 412 -6.77 16.48 18.04
C ALA A 412 -8.16 15.84 17.93
N VAL A 413 -9.21 16.67 17.90
CA VAL A 413 -10.59 16.18 17.70
C VAL A 413 -10.80 15.65 16.29
N CYS A 414 -10.21 16.29 15.28
CA CYS A 414 -10.30 15.85 13.90
C CYS A 414 -9.72 14.43 13.70
N TRP A 415 -8.65 14.08 14.42
CA TRP A 415 -8.02 12.77 14.35
C TRP A 415 -8.84 11.63 14.96
N PHE A 416 -9.94 11.91 15.68
CA PHE A 416 -10.92 10.88 16.02
C PHE A 416 -11.59 10.24 14.80
N ALA A 417 -11.42 10.84 13.62
CA ALA A 417 -11.82 10.22 12.35
C ALA A 417 -11.25 8.79 12.17
N GLU A 418 -10.03 8.55 12.64
CA GLU A 418 -9.40 7.22 12.60
C GLU A 418 -10.16 6.20 13.48
N HIS A 419 -10.68 6.61 14.63
CA HIS A 419 -11.52 5.75 15.48
C HIS A 419 -12.84 5.43 14.80
N VAL A 420 -13.47 6.42 14.17
CA VAL A 420 -14.74 6.24 13.45
C VAL A 420 -14.56 5.25 12.31
N TYR A 421 -13.51 5.43 11.50
CA TYR A 421 -13.22 4.53 10.39
C TYR A 421 -12.89 3.12 10.87
N ALA A 422 -11.89 2.98 11.73
CA ALA A 422 -11.42 1.67 12.20
C ALA A 422 -12.50 0.91 12.99
N GLY A 423 -13.28 1.63 13.80
CA GLY A 423 -14.40 1.06 14.55
C GLY A 423 -15.52 0.58 13.61
N ALA A 424 -15.93 1.42 12.66
CA ALA A 424 -16.98 1.09 11.72
C ALA A 424 -16.58 -0.10 10.83
N ILE A 425 -15.41 -0.04 10.18
CA ILE A 425 -14.98 -1.11 9.29
C ILE A 425 -14.73 -2.42 10.04
N GLY A 426 -14.16 -2.34 11.25
CA GLY A 426 -13.92 -3.50 12.09
C GLY A 426 -15.21 -4.18 12.54
N LEU A 427 -16.19 -3.42 13.03
CA LEU A 427 -17.48 -3.95 13.45
C LEU A 427 -18.24 -4.58 12.29
N LEU A 428 -18.36 -3.87 11.19
CA LEU A 428 -19.06 -4.36 9.98
C LEU A 428 -18.41 -5.64 9.43
N SER A 429 -17.09 -5.66 9.35
CA SER A 429 -16.33 -6.82 8.87
C SER A 429 -16.45 -8.02 9.82
N TYR A 430 -16.38 -7.80 11.13
CA TYR A 430 -16.58 -8.85 12.12
C TYR A 430 -17.98 -9.47 12.04
N LEU A 431 -19.02 -8.63 11.93
CA LEU A 431 -20.41 -9.11 11.80
C LEU A 431 -20.60 -9.90 10.52
N TYR A 432 -20.03 -9.45 9.41
CA TYR A 432 -20.05 -10.16 8.13
C TYR A 432 -19.38 -11.56 8.25
N LEU A 433 -18.17 -11.61 8.80
CA LEU A 433 -17.45 -12.86 8.98
C LEU A 433 -18.16 -13.83 9.93
N LYS A 434 -18.76 -13.33 11.00
CA LYS A 434 -19.53 -14.13 11.96
C LYS A 434 -20.79 -14.73 11.33
N LYS A 435 -21.44 -14.02 10.41
CA LYS A 435 -22.65 -14.49 9.70
C LYS A 435 -22.36 -15.70 8.80
N GLY A 436 -21.10 -15.89 8.36
CA GLY A 436 -20.65 -17.08 7.65
C GLY A 436 -21.14 -17.25 6.20
N SER A 437 -21.77 -16.22 5.62
CA SER A 437 -22.29 -16.26 4.24
C SER A 437 -21.21 -16.49 3.18
N TRP A 438 -19.97 -16.08 3.49
CA TRP A 438 -18.78 -16.24 2.66
C TRP A 438 -18.36 -17.70 2.43
N GLN A 439 -18.77 -18.63 3.31
CA GLN A 439 -18.43 -20.06 3.21
C GLN A 439 -19.02 -20.74 1.97
N ARG A 440 -20.09 -20.18 1.40
CA ARG A 440 -20.78 -20.70 0.21
C ARG A 440 -20.30 -20.08 -1.10
N LYS A 441 -19.39 -19.09 -1.04
CA LYS A 441 -18.89 -18.39 -2.24
C LYS A 441 -17.82 -19.18 -2.95
N GLN A 442 -18.08 -19.50 -4.22
CA GLN A 442 -17.09 -20.02 -5.17
C GLN A 442 -16.50 -18.86 -5.99
N ILE A 443 -15.17 -18.82 -6.16
CA ILE A 443 -14.43 -17.82 -6.93
C ILE A 443 -13.46 -18.48 -7.92
#